data_5558071df89ec689054d410b23a0ee67
#
_entry.id   5558071df89ec689054d410b23a0ee67
#
_cell.length_a   1.000
_cell.length_b   1.000
_cell.length_c   1.000
_cell.angle_alpha   90.00
_cell.angle_beta   90.00
_cell.angle_gamma   90.00
#
_symmetry.space_group_name_H-M   'P 1'
#
loop_
_entity.id
_entity.type
_entity.pdbx_description
1 polymer ?
#
loop_
_entity_poly.entity_id
_entity_poly.type
_entity_poly.pdbx_seq_one_letter_code
_entity_poly.pdbx_strand_id
1 'polypeptide(L)'
;DLHYPLRRQRQMCIRDSNAAKWVKLAHSLRLRYAMRLSEVSTSKIDVKAEFADAASKSLLTSADDFFSFPEAGGWSCYEGVMNRPWNDQCISSTMCNLLTGLGDIPVTSYRPDLAPYIKPMNYIGEQYVNHYPVTTDNPTKQLWMDGIPEHLDPRALKVWCLTNDEKAENFPDQGSQGVKNHAEHAMLDPTDPEKKLVKIDAQFTWNGYPAGTRSAWSTETFKFNDVLGSMYDTTPMLGKQYRDNTARRIWMSPWETYFLLAEGALRGWTNSISAKEAYENGVRANFEYLGLSQYVNQYLASTSYNRVGTSVNFDHTVEPVSFEADYVNGYTKQAGKMTYNYPDASKILYKGGALNDQLTKIITQKYIANVPYGVVEMWNDRRRLGLPFFEIPANEGTLTGSDMEKYIQASEWKNGQKWYHYTQRMRYPTALENADKEQYQNALQLLGAEDNTMMTPLWWAIK
;
A
#
# COMPACT_ATOMS: atom_id res chain seq x y z
N ASP A 1 34.09 -12.52 28.20
CA ASP A 1 33.96 -11.06 27.99
C ASP A 1 34.59 -10.50 26.71
N LEU A 2 34.93 -11.34 25.77
CA LEU A 2 35.38 -10.97 24.42
C LEU A 2 34.23 -10.37 23.55
N HIS A 3 32.98 -10.49 23.99
CA HIS A 3 31.81 -9.97 23.26
C HIS A 3 31.44 -8.52 23.60
N TYR A 4 32.01 -7.92 24.63
CA TYR A 4 31.67 -6.57 25.07
C TYR A 4 32.11 -5.47 24.07
N PRO A 5 33.33 -5.52 23.48
CA PRO A 5 33.75 -4.58 22.46
C PRO A 5 32.92 -4.69 21.17
N LEU A 6 32.55 -5.91 20.76
CA LEU A 6 31.74 -6.15 19.57
C LEU A 6 30.28 -5.64 19.73
N ARG A 7 29.74 -5.72 20.95
CA ARG A 7 28.42 -5.11 21.26
C ARG A 7 28.51 -3.59 21.21
N ARG A 8 29.54 -2.97 21.73
CA ARG A 8 29.77 -1.52 21.61
C ARG A 8 29.99 -1.09 20.16
N GLN A 9 30.78 -1.81 19.39
CA GLN A 9 30.96 -1.51 17.96
C GLN A 9 29.66 -1.64 17.16
N ARG A 10 28.87 -2.68 17.43
CA ARG A 10 27.54 -2.82 16.78
C ARG A 10 26.58 -1.71 17.19
N GLN A 11 26.59 -1.28 18.44
CA GLN A 11 25.80 -0.12 18.89
C GLN A 11 26.32 1.19 18.29
N MET A 12 27.62 1.33 18.06
CA MET A 12 28.21 2.50 17.42
C MET A 12 27.77 2.66 15.94
N CYS A 13 27.58 1.54 15.23
CA CYS A 13 27.11 1.56 13.83
C CYS A 13 25.63 1.90 13.68
N ILE A 14 24.82 1.80 14.75
CA ILE A 14 23.41 2.16 14.75
C ILE A 14 23.29 3.58 15.35
N ARG A 15 23.02 4.61 14.55
CA ARG A 15 22.87 6.02 14.97
C ARG A 15 24.15 6.67 15.52
N ASP A 16 25.32 6.28 15.06
CA ASP A 16 26.62 6.91 15.36
C ASP A 16 26.87 7.14 16.86
N SER A 17 26.38 6.26 17.72
CA SER A 17 26.47 6.33 19.19
C SER A 17 25.90 7.63 19.80
N ASN A 18 25.02 8.33 19.09
CA ASN A 18 24.43 9.58 19.57
C ASN A 18 23.23 9.29 20.50
N ALA A 19 23.44 9.43 21.81
CA ALA A 19 22.40 9.16 22.81
C ALA A 19 21.16 10.05 22.61
N ALA A 20 21.30 11.29 22.15
CA ALA A 20 20.17 12.16 21.90
C ALA A 20 19.26 11.64 20.76
N LYS A 21 19.85 11.04 19.74
CA LYS A 21 19.06 10.40 18.64
C LYS A 21 18.32 9.18 19.14
N TRP A 22 18.88 8.41 20.07
CA TRP A 22 18.19 7.28 20.71
C TRP A 22 17.01 7.74 21.59
N VAL A 23 17.15 8.85 22.29
CA VAL A 23 16.08 9.45 23.09
C VAL A 23 14.93 9.89 22.16
N LYS A 24 15.22 10.58 21.06
CA LYS A 24 14.21 10.94 20.05
C LYS A 24 13.47 9.71 19.50
N LEU A 25 14.24 8.65 19.16
CA LEU A 25 13.63 7.40 18.69
C LEU A 25 12.70 6.80 19.75
N ALA A 26 13.13 6.71 21.00
CA ALA A 26 12.32 6.14 22.08
C ALA A 26 11.00 6.91 22.25
N HIS A 27 11.02 8.25 22.24
CA HIS A 27 9.80 9.04 22.35
C HIS A 27 8.91 8.88 21.11
N SER A 28 9.46 8.84 19.90
CA SER A 28 8.68 8.62 18.67
C SER A 28 8.05 7.22 18.63
N LEU A 29 8.74 6.19 19.15
CA LEU A 29 8.17 4.86 19.30
C LEU A 29 7.05 4.81 20.35
N ARG A 30 7.16 5.60 21.44
CA ARG A 30 6.06 5.73 22.42
C ARG A 30 4.80 6.29 21.76
N LEU A 31 4.92 7.29 20.86
CA LEU A 31 3.78 7.78 20.05
C LEU A 31 3.17 6.64 19.22
N ARG A 32 3.99 5.87 18.53
CA ARG A 32 3.54 4.74 17.69
C ARG A 32 2.79 3.70 18.51
N TYR A 33 3.32 3.30 19.68
CA TYR A 33 2.69 2.27 20.49
C TYR A 33 1.42 2.78 21.20
N ALA A 34 1.42 4.01 21.67
CA ALA A 34 0.21 4.62 22.25
C ALA A 34 -0.89 4.71 21.16
N MET A 35 -0.54 5.17 19.94
CA MET A 35 -1.49 5.25 18.84
C MET A 35 -2.03 3.87 18.44
N ARG A 36 -1.22 2.81 18.50
CA ARG A 36 -1.70 1.44 18.26
C ARG A 36 -2.80 1.01 19.21
N LEU A 37 -2.78 1.52 20.42
CA LEU A 37 -3.79 1.24 21.44
C LEU A 37 -4.96 2.21 21.43
N SER A 38 -5.08 3.07 20.42
CA SER A 38 -6.10 4.14 20.38
C SER A 38 -7.54 3.65 20.44
N GLU A 39 -7.79 2.41 20.02
CA GLU A 39 -9.12 1.81 20.00
C GLU A 39 -9.35 0.85 21.19
N VAL A 40 -8.39 0.79 22.12
CA VAL A 40 -8.46 -0.10 23.28
C VAL A 40 -8.91 0.68 24.51
N SER A 41 -9.99 0.22 25.12
CA SER A 41 -10.38 0.68 26.48
C SER A 41 -9.69 -0.18 27.51
N THR A 42 -8.80 0.40 28.30
CA THR A 42 -8.09 -0.29 29.40
C THR A 42 -7.88 0.63 30.57
N SER A 43 -7.99 0.09 31.78
CA SER A 43 -7.66 0.80 33.02
C SER A 43 -6.19 0.68 33.42
N LYS A 44 -5.39 -0.11 32.68
CA LYS A 44 -3.98 -0.37 33.03
C LYS A 44 -3.04 0.72 32.54
N ILE A 45 -3.39 1.40 31.45
CA ILE A 45 -2.57 2.44 30.82
C ILE A 45 -3.49 3.56 30.36
N ASP A 46 -3.21 4.79 30.75
CA ASP A 46 -3.80 5.98 30.15
C ASP A 46 -3.07 6.27 28.83
N VAL A 47 -3.59 5.73 27.74
CA VAL A 47 -3.02 5.82 26.40
C VAL A 47 -2.93 7.27 25.92
N LYS A 48 -3.91 8.11 26.27
CA LYS A 48 -3.93 9.54 25.94
C LYS A 48 -2.82 10.28 26.70
N ALA A 49 -2.69 10.05 27.99
CA ALA A 49 -1.64 10.68 28.79
C ALA A 49 -0.24 10.25 28.35
N GLU A 50 -0.05 8.96 28.02
CA GLU A 50 1.21 8.43 27.49
C GLU A 50 1.58 9.08 26.16
N PHE A 51 0.60 9.24 25.26
CA PHE A 51 0.81 9.93 23.99
C PHE A 51 1.18 11.41 24.22
N ALA A 52 0.43 12.11 25.06
CA ALA A 52 0.65 13.53 25.34
C ALA A 52 2.04 13.78 25.97
N ASP A 53 2.46 12.92 26.90
CA ASP A 53 3.81 13.02 27.47
C ASP A 53 4.88 12.81 26.41
N ALA A 54 4.77 11.77 25.58
CA ALA A 54 5.71 11.51 24.52
C ALA A 54 5.76 12.67 23.49
N ALA A 55 4.61 13.23 23.12
CA ALA A 55 4.49 14.36 22.19
C ALA A 55 5.13 15.65 22.72
N SER A 56 5.29 15.81 24.04
CA SER A 56 5.96 16.96 24.67
C SER A 56 7.49 16.87 24.67
N LYS A 57 8.05 15.73 24.26
CA LYS A 57 9.51 15.47 24.29
C LYS A 57 10.16 15.72 22.94
N SER A 58 11.47 15.56 22.88
CA SER A 58 12.21 15.61 21.61
C SER A 58 11.89 14.37 20.75
N LEU A 59 11.50 14.60 19.51
CA LEU A 59 11.02 13.58 18.57
C LEU A 59 11.90 13.52 17.31
N LEU A 60 11.73 12.48 16.51
CA LEU A 60 12.32 12.35 15.19
C LEU A 60 11.52 13.22 14.20
N THR A 61 11.91 14.47 14.02
CA THR A 61 11.19 15.45 13.18
C THR A 61 12.07 16.20 12.18
N SER A 62 13.39 16.11 12.30
CA SER A 62 14.32 16.73 11.35
C SER A 62 14.61 15.81 10.17
N ALA A 63 15.02 16.38 9.03
CA ALA A 63 15.36 15.65 7.81
C ALA A 63 16.41 14.52 8.02
N ASP A 64 17.30 14.68 9.00
CA ASP A 64 18.34 13.69 9.32
C ASP A 64 17.94 12.69 10.43
N ASP A 65 16.72 12.78 10.93
CA ASP A 65 16.24 11.98 12.07
C ASP A 65 15.67 10.61 11.65
N PHE A 66 16.32 9.92 10.74
CA PHE A 66 15.90 8.56 10.36
C PHE A 66 16.45 7.51 11.32
N PHE A 67 15.59 6.58 11.73
CA PHE A 67 16.06 5.29 12.24
C PHE A 67 16.09 4.29 11.11
N SER A 68 17.26 4.08 10.53
CA SER A 68 17.48 3.20 9.41
C SER A 68 18.80 2.47 9.52
N PHE A 69 18.90 1.29 8.91
CA PHE A 69 20.15 0.52 8.83
C PHE A 69 20.21 -0.25 7.51
N PRO A 70 21.43 -0.51 7.00
CA PRO A 70 21.61 -1.37 5.85
C PRO A 70 21.25 -2.81 6.22
N GLU A 71 20.66 -3.53 5.29
CA GLU A 71 20.47 -4.96 5.44
C GLU A 71 21.74 -5.73 5.06
N ALA A 72 21.94 -6.88 5.72
CA ALA A 72 22.97 -7.80 5.29
C ALA A 72 22.58 -8.40 3.93
N GLY A 73 23.56 -8.58 3.04
CA GLY A 73 23.34 -9.29 1.78
C GLY A 73 23.07 -10.77 2.01
N GLY A 74 22.50 -11.44 1.02
CA GLY A 74 22.27 -12.88 0.99
C GLY A 74 20.87 -13.30 0.62
N TRP A 75 20.69 -14.60 0.44
CA TRP A 75 19.45 -15.18 -0.08
C TRP A 75 18.21 -14.89 0.77
N SER A 76 18.36 -14.90 2.08
CA SER A 76 17.23 -14.73 3.01
C SER A 76 17.01 -13.26 3.45
N CYS A 77 17.86 -12.37 3.01
CA CYS A 77 17.78 -10.95 3.30
C CYS A 77 16.89 -10.23 2.29
N TYR A 78 16.62 -8.95 2.55
CA TYR A 78 15.76 -8.13 1.71
C TYR A 78 16.23 -8.10 0.25
N GLU A 79 17.53 -7.95 0.00
CA GLU A 79 18.12 -8.05 -1.34
C GLU A 79 17.77 -9.39 -2.01
N GLY A 80 18.03 -10.51 -1.34
CA GLY A 80 17.74 -11.84 -1.87
C GLY A 80 16.26 -12.09 -2.15
N VAL A 81 15.36 -11.44 -1.40
CA VAL A 81 13.91 -11.52 -1.66
C VAL A 81 13.52 -10.64 -2.84
N MET A 82 14.00 -9.39 -2.90
CA MET A 82 13.57 -8.39 -3.86
C MET A 82 14.16 -8.57 -5.27
N ASN A 83 15.32 -9.24 -5.38
CA ASN A 83 16.01 -9.43 -6.65
C ASN A 83 15.83 -10.82 -7.27
N ARG A 84 14.99 -11.67 -6.70
CA ARG A 84 14.70 -12.99 -7.30
C ARG A 84 13.87 -12.82 -8.57
N PRO A 85 14.22 -13.51 -9.68
CA PRO A 85 13.50 -13.38 -10.95
C PRO A 85 12.01 -13.74 -10.87
N TRP A 86 11.64 -14.59 -9.92
CA TRP A 86 10.27 -15.04 -9.69
C TRP A 86 9.55 -14.31 -8.56
N ASN A 87 10.17 -13.31 -7.97
CA ASN A 87 9.62 -12.57 -6.84
C ASN A 87 9.58 -11.08 -7.14
N ASP A 88 8.94 -10.77 -8.23
CA ASP A 88 8.78 -9.39 -8.69
C ASP A 88 7.87 -8.60 -7.75
N GLN A 89 8.31 -7.40 -7.41
CA GLN A 89 7.62 -6.51 -6.48
C GLN A 89 6.77 -5.52 -7.27
N CYS A 90 5.66 -6.00 -7.82
CA CYS A 90 4.72 -5.18 -8.57
C CYS A 90 3.93 -4.26 -7.64
N ILE A 91 3.53 -3.11 -8.16
CA ILE A 91 2.57 -2.24 -7.49
C ILE A 91 1.20 -2.96 -7.39
N SER A 92 0.55 -2.88 -6.24
CA SER A 92 -0.82 -3.38 -6.09
C SER A 92 -1.84 -2.43 -6.70
N SER A 93 -3.01 -2.95 -7.09
CA SER A 93 -4.12 -2.12 -7.57
C SER A 93 -4.58 -1.11 -6.51
N THR A 94 -4.57 -1.47 -5.23
CA THR A 94 -4.82 -0.54 -4.12
C THR A 94 -3.88 0.67 -4.19
N MET A 95 -2.57 0.45 -4.25
CA MET A 95 -1.59 1.53 -4.30
C MET A 95 -1.71 2.33 -5.60
N CYS A 96 -1.91 1.65 -6.72
CA CYS A 96 -2.14 2.29 -8.01
C CYS A 96 -3.32 3.28 -7.96
N ASN A 97 -4.46 2.85 -7.40
CA ASN A 97 -5.65 3.69 -7.26
C ASN A 97 -5.47 4.84 -6.24
N LEU A 98 -4.70 4.62 -5.17
CA LEU A 98 -4.39 5.67 -4.20
C LEU A 98 -3.52 6.78 -4.78
N LEU A 99 -2.61 6.45 -5.70
CA LEU A 99 -1.68 7.41 -6.31
C LEU A 99 -2.25 8.12 -7.55
N THR A 100 -3.24 7.53 -8.22
CA THR A 100 -3.82 8.08 -9.45
C THR A 100 -4.71 9.28 -9.15
N GLY A 101 -4.38 10.45 -9.73
CA GLY A 101 -5.11 11.71 -9.57
C GLY A 101 -4.78 12.47 -8.29
N LEU A 102 -3.97 11.92 -7.39
CA LEU A 102 -3.69 12.53 -6.09
C LEU A 102 -2.70 13.70 -6.22
N GLY A 103 -3.12 14.89 -5.76
CA GLY A 103 -2.26 16.07 -5.66
C GLY A 103 -2.24 16.96 -6.89
N ASP A 104 -2.93 16.58 -7.97
CA ASP A 104 -3.14 17.41 -9.16
C ASP A 104 -1.83 17.89 -9.83
N ILE A 105 -0.81 17.05 -9.85
CA ILE A 105 0.49 17.32 -10.47
C ILE A 105 0.57 16.58 -11.80
N PRO A 106 0.66 17.29 -12.95
CA PRO A 106 0.82 16.63 -14.23
C PRO A 106 2.12 15.81 -14.30
N VAL A 107 2.05 14.59 -14.80
CA VAL A 107 3.22 13.72 -14.97
C VAL A 107 4.27 14.40 -15.84
N THR A 108 3.85 15.13 -16.85
CA THR A 108 4.77 15.86 -17.76
C THR A 108 5.57 16.96 -17.08
N SER A 109 5.19 17.44 -15.91
CA SER A 109 5.95 18.45 -15.16
C SER A 109 7.23 17.89 -14.52
N TYR A 110 7.30 16.56 -14.30
CA TYR A 110 8.49 15.90 -13.74
C TYR A 110 9.03 14.76 -14.61
N ARG A 111 8.26 14.31 -15.63
CA ARG A 111 8.65 13.32 -16.63
C ARG A 111 8.10 13.73 -18.01
N PRO A 112 8.63 14.82 -18.60
CA PRO A 112 8.16 15.32 -19.90
C PRO A 112 8.35 14.33 -21.06
N ASP A 113 9.29 13.41 -20.93
CA ASP A 113 9.56 12.32 -21.87
C ASP A 113 8.41 11.32 -22.00
N LEU A 114 7.54 11.24 -21.01
CA LEU A 114 6.36 10.36 -21.00
C LEU A 114 5.13 10.97 -21.68
N ALA A 115 5.21 12.21 -22.18
CA ALA A 115 4.09 12.90 -22.85
C ALA A 115 3.36 12.07 -23.92
N PRO A 116 4.02 11.25 -24.75
CA PRO A 116 3.35 10.42 -25.77
C PRO A 116 2.40 9.34 -25.16
N TYR A 117 2.57 8.98 -23.91
CA TYR A 117 1.82 7.92 -23.25
C TYR A 117 0.77 8.45 -22.28
N ILE A 118 0.67 9.77 -22.13
CA ILE A 118 -0.27 10.41 -21.19
C ILE A 118 -1.70 10.36 -21.74
N LYS A 119 -2.61 9.94 -20.91
CA LYS A 119 -4.05 9.90 -21.19
C LYS A 119 -4.78 10.99 -20.42
N PRO A 120 -5.85 11.58 -20.98
CA PRO A 120 -6.64 12.62 -20.31
C PRO A 120 -7.14 12.22 -18.92
N MET A 121 -7.37 13.21 -18.06
CA MET A 121 -7.77 13.00 -16.67
C MET A 121 -9.04 12.15 -16.48
N ASN A 122 -10.02 12.34 -17.36
CA ASN A 122 -11.28 11.60 -17.32
C ASN A 122 -11.22 10.25 -18.03
N TYR A 123 -10.11 9.90 -18.68
CA TYR A 123 -9.92 8.61 -19.29
C TYR A 123 -9.54 7.56 -18.25
N ILE A 124 -10.25 6.45 -18.22
CA ILE A 124 -10.06 5.42 -17.19
C ILE A 124 -9.50 4.10 -17.74
N GLY A 125 -9.33 4.00 -19.06
CA GLY A 125 -8.69 2.84 -19.69
C GLY A 125 -9.57 2.07 -20.65
N GLU A 126 -9.06 0.92 -21.06
CA GLU A 126 -9.75 -0.07 -21.87
C GLU A 126 -10.55 -1.02 -21.01
N GLN A 127 -11.82 -1.26 -21.34
CA GLN A 127 -12.69 -2.15 -20.59
C GLN A 127 -12.69 -3.56 -21.16
N TYR A 128 -12.48 -4.56 -20.28
CA TYR A 128 -12.43 -5.98 -20.61
C TYR A 128 -13.36 -6.80 -19.71
N VAL A 129 -14.66 -6.71 -19.97
CA VAL A 129 -15.74 -7.27 -19.10
C VAL A 129 -15.68 -8.79 -18.93
N ASN A 130 -15.11 -9.53 -19.89
CA ASN A 130 -15.04 -10.99 -19.84
C ASN A 130 -13.76 -11.52 -19.18
N HIS A 131 -12.80 -10.65 -18.88
CA HIS A 131 -11.48 -11.04 -18.39
C HIS A 131 -11.25 -10.72 -16.93
N TYR A 132 -11.82 -9.63 -16.45
CA TYR A 132 -11.59 -9.16 -15.09
C TYR A 132 -12.80 -9.34 -14.21
N PRO A 133 -12.58 -9.67 -12.92
CA PRO A 133 -13.65 -9.98 -11.99
C PRO A 133 -14.57 -8.79 -11.72
N VAL A 134 -15.84 -9.12 -11.49
CA VAL A 134 -16.86 -8.15 -11.09
C VAL A 134 -17.17 -8.18 -9.58
N THR A 135 -16.68 -9.21 -8.90
CA THR A 135 -16.99 -9.49 -7.49
C THR A 135 -16.11 -8.74 -6.51
N THR A 136 -15.25 -7.87 -6.99
CA THR A 136 -14.40 -6.99 -6.19
C THR A 136 -15.02 -5.60 -6.05
N ASP A 137 -14.68 -4.88 -4.98
CA ASP A 137 -14.97 -3.47 -4.81
C ASP A 137 -13.84 -2.55 -5.33
N ASN A 138 -12.87 -3.11 -6.06
CA ASN A 138 -11.88 -2.34 -6.79
C ASN A 138 -12.58 -1.37 -7.76
N PRO A 139 -12.40 -0.05 -7.62
CA PRO A 139 -13.08 0.93 -8.45
C PRO A 139 -12.67 0.88 -9.93
N THR A 140 -11.50 0.30 -10.22
CA THR A 140 -10.98 0.13 -11.58
C THR A 140 -11.09 -1.32 -12.10
N LYS A 141 -11.93 -2.13 -11.47
CA LYS A 141 -12.20 -3.49 -11.97
C LYS A 141 -12.62 -3.46 -13.44
N GLN A 142 -12.17 -4.44 -14.18
CA GLN A 142 -12.42 -4.57 -15.64
C GLN A 142 -11.77 -3.49 -16.52
N LEU A 143 -10.95 -2.62 -15.96
CA LEU A 143 -10.27 -1.56 -16.67
C LEU A 143 -8.78 -1.82 -16.75
N TRP A 144 -8.23 -1.66 -17.95
CA TRP A 144 -6.81 -1.67 -18.23
C TRP A 144 -6.37 -0.29 -18.73
N MET A 145 -5.47 0.35 -18.00
CA MET A 145 -4.94 1.64 -18.41
C MET A 145 -3.88 1.43 -19.48
N ASP A 146 -4.21 1.75 -20.72
CA ASP A 146 -3.36 1.63 -21.92
C ASP A 146 -2.41 2.83 -22.10
N GLY A 147 -1.94 3.37 -21.01
CA GLY A 147 -1.06 4.52 -20.91
C GLY A 147 -0.90 4.94 -19.47
N ILE A 148 -0.57 6.21 -19.25
CA ILE A 148 -0.32 6.81 -17.96
C ILE A 148 -1.36 7.89 -17.70
N PRO A 149 -2.04 7.91 -16.53
CA PRO A 149 -2.95 9.01 -16.17
C PRO A 149 -2.21 10.35 -16.21
N GLU A 150 -2.87 11.40 -16.68
CA GLU A 150 -2.30 12.74 -16.74
C GLU A 150 -1.75 13.20 -15.39
N HIS A 151 -2.45 12.90 -14.30
CA HIS A 151 -2.01 13.23 -12.95
C HIS A 151 -1.76 11.98 -12.13
N LEU A 152 -0.57 11.89 -11.59
CA LEU A 152 -0.15 10.92 -10.57
C LEU A 152 0.46 11.68 -9.39
N ASP A 153 0.32 11.12 -8.21
CA ASP A 153 1.15 11.54 -7.08
C ASP A 153 2.63 11.54 -7.52
N PRO A 154 3.38 12.63 -7.41
CA PRO A 154 4.74 12.69 -7.95
C PRO A 154 5.71 11.68 -7.32
N ARG A 155 5.37 11.12 -6.15
CA ARG A 155 6.11 10.02 -5.53
C ARG A 155 5.97 8.70 -6.28
N ALA A 156 4.90 8.55 -7.08
CA ALA A 156 4.62 7.33 -7.82
C ALA A 156 5.82 6.88 -8.65
N LEU A 157 6.33 7.75 -9.53
CA LEU A 157 7.45 7.43 -10.42
C LEU A 157 8.83 7.58 -9.76
N LYS A 158 8.90 8.03 -8.50
CA LYS A 158 10.11 7.96 -7.68
C LYS A 158 10.25 6.62 -6.98
N VAL A 159 9.13 6.01 -6.58
CA VAL A 159 9.11 4.73 -5.86
C VAL A 159 9.00 3.55 -6.83
N TRP A 160 8.18 3.70 -7.87
CA TRP A 160 7.88 2.66 -8.84
C TRP A 160 8.48 2.97 -10.19
N CYS A 161 8.96 1.96 -10.89
CA CYS A 161 9.48 2.04 -12.23
C CYS A 161 8.46 1.44 -13.22
N LEU A 162 8.16 2.16 -14.29
CA LEU A 162 7.30 1.66 -15.37
C LEU A 162 8.00 0.55 -16.14
N THR A 163 7.23 -0.36 -16.71
CA THR A 163 7.74 -1.38 -17.62
C THR A 163 8.43 -0.71 -18.81
N ASN A 164 9.65 -1.11 -19.11
CA ASN A 164 10.49 -0.58 -20.19
C ASN A 164 10.98 0.85 -20.05
N ASP A 165 10.86 1.43 -18.91
CA ASP A 165 11.37 2.77 -18.66
C ASP A 165 12.87 2.79 -18.37
N GLU A 166 13.69 2.29 -19.31
CA GLU A 166 15.15 2.17 -19.15
C GLU A 166 15.87 3.51 -18.90
N LYS A 167 15.19 4.63 -19.16
CA LYS A 167 15.70 5.98 -18.89
C LYS A 167 15.41 6.45 -17.48
N ALA A 168 14.56 5.77 -16.73
CA ALA A 168 14.26 6.14 -15.36
C ALA A 168 15.47 5.91 -14.46
N GLU A 169 15.75 6.88 -13.57
CA GLU A 169 16.82 6.77 -12.58
C GLU A 169 16.70 5.54 -11.69
N ASN A 170 15.47 5.13 -11.42
CA ASN A 170 15.13 3.99 -10.56
C ASN A 170 14.92 2.68 -11.32
N PHE A 171 15.30 2.61 -12.60
CA PHE A 171 15.19 1.39 -13.38
C PHE A 171 16.10 0.29 -12.80
N PRO A 172 15.60 -0.93 -12.56
CA PRO A 172 16.39 -2.01 -11.99
C PRO A 172 17.50 -2.49 -12.91
N ASP A 173 18.74 -2.52 -12.43
CA ASP A 173 19.91 -2.91 -13.23
C ASP A 173 19.96 -4.41 -13.48
N GLN A 174 19.36 -5.23 -12.60
CA GLN A 174 19.42 -6.69 -12.67
C GLN A 174 18.12 -7.35 -12.20
N GLY A 175 17.88 -8.54 -12.72
CA GLY A 175 17.08 -9.58 -12.08
C GLY A 175 15.58 -9.48 -12.21
N SER A 176 15.00 -8.37 -12.59
CA SER A 176 13.56 -8.33 -12.85
C SER A 176 13.29 -8.62 -14.31
N GLN A 177 12.97 -9.86 -14.60
CA GLN A 177 12.46 -10.22 -15.93
C GLN A 177 11.22 -9.41 -16.30
N GLY A 178 10.43 -9.03 -15.29
CA GLY A 178 9.22 -8.27 -15.44
C GLY A 178 9.39 -6.85 -16.00
N VAL A 179 10.50 -6.18 -15.74
CA VAL A 179 10.71 -4.80 -16.22
C VAL A 179 11.27 -4.77 -17.65
N LYS A 180 11.91 -5.84 -18.08
CA LYS A 180 12.59 -5.94 -19.40
C LYS A 180 11.96 -6.94 -20.36
N ASN A 181 11.07 -7.79 -19.91
CA ASN A 181 10.51 -8.85 -20.74
C ASN A 181 9.30 -8.32 -21.51
N HIS A 182 9.48 -8.25 -22.83
CA HIS A 182 8.45 -7.80 -23.76
C HIS A 182 7.79 -8.97 -24.45
N ALA A 183 7.39 -9.97 -23.71
CA ALA A 183 6.55 -11.01 -24.25
C ALA A 183 5.27 -10.37 -24.84
N GLU A 184 4.73 -10.99 -25.87
CA GLU A 184 3.43 -10.60 -26.40
C GLU A 184 2.35 -10.79 -25.32
N HIS A 185 1.57 -9.76 -25.07
CA HIS A 185 0.42 -9.80 -24.18
C HIS A 185 -0.86 -9.74 -24.99
N ALA A 186 -1.82 -10.58 -24.66
CA ALA A 186 -3.11 -10.62 -25.34
C ALA A 186 -4.22 -11.11 -24.39
N MET A 187 -5.44 -10.62 -24.59
CA MET A 187 -6.63 -11.24 -24.01
C MET A 187 -6.98 -12.49 -24.81
N LEU A 188 -7.14 -13.60 -24.14
CA LEU A 188 -7.50 -14.88 -24.73
C LEU A 188 -9.00 -15.12 -24.67
N ASP A 189 -9.51 -15.96 -25.55
CA ASP A 189 -10.91 -16.40 -25.45
C ASP A 189 -11.08 -17.28 -24.19
N PRO A 190 -12.00 -16.95 -23.27
CA PRO A 190 -12.21 -17.74 -22.06
C PRO A 190 -12.63 -19.21 -22.34
N THR A 191 -13.15 -19.49 -23.52
CA THR A 191 -13.59 -20.83 -23.95
C THR A 191 -12.56 -21.55 -24.81
N ASP A 192 -11.61 -20.81 -25.40
CA ASP A 192 -10.53 -21.33 -26.23
C ASP A 192 -9.22 -20.59 -25.92
N PRO A 193 -8.42 -21.08 -24.98
CA PRO A 193 -7.21 -20.40 -24.51
C PRO A 193 -6.09 -20.30 -25.55
N GLU A 194 -6.19 -20.96 -26.69
CA GLU A 194 -5.25 -20.81 -27.81
C GLU A 194 -5.63 -19.64 -28.74
N LYS A 195 -6.87 -19.13 -28.60
CA LYS A 195 -7.37 -18.05 -29.42
C LYS A 195 -7.12 -16.70 -28.79
N LYS A 196 -6.29 -15.87 -29.43
CA LYS A 196 -6.06 -14.47 -29.04
C LYS A 196 -7.21 -13.61 -29.56
N LEU A 197 -7.87 -12.88 -28.66
CA LEU A 197 -8.95 -11.96 -28.99
C LEU A 197 -8.41 -10.56 -29.35
N VAL A 198 -7.50 -10.05 -28.54
CA VAL A 198 -6.91 -8.73 -28.75
C VAL A 198 -5.53 -8.63 -28.11
N LYS A 199 -4.61 -7.98 -28.81
CA LYS A 199 -3.28 -7.66 -28.27
C LYS A 199 -3.39 -6.50 -27.26
N ILE A 200 -2.63 -6.61 -26.17
CA ILE A 200 -2.53 -5.57 -25.15
C ILE A 200 -1.15 -4.93 -25.26
N ASP A 201 -1.09 -3.61 -25.25
CA ASP A 201 0.16 -2.89 -25.01
C ASP A 201 0.37 -2.73 -23.50
N ALA A 202 1.48 -3.24 -23.01
CA ALA A 202 1.85 -3.18 -21.60
C ALA A 202 3.03 -2.23 -21.33
N GLN A 203 3.52 -1.54 -22.35
CA GLN A 203 4.65 -0.62 -22.24
C GLN A 203 4.18 0.74 -21.74
N PHE A 204 4.90 1.31 -20.76
CA PHE A 204 4.56 2.62 -20.21
C PHE A 204 3.10 2.73 -19.78
N THR A 205 2.61 1.70 -19.07
CA THR A 205 1.25 1.68 -18.54
C THR A 205 1.25 1.79 -17.03
N TRP A 206 0.13 2.28 -16.48
CA TRP A 206 -0.06 2.45 -15.04
C TRP A 206 -1.19 1.55 -14.54
N ASN A 207 -0.87 0.27 -14.35
CA ASN A 207 -1.79 -0.72 -13.82
C ASN A 207 -1.23 -1.34 -12.55
N GLY A 208 -2.09 -1.56 -11.56
CA GLY A 208 -1.75 -2.35 -10.39
C GLY A 208 -1.97 -3.84 -10.63
N TYR A 209 -1.25 -4.67 -9.87
CA TYR A 209 -1.49 -6.11 -9.88
C TYR A 209 -2.95 -6.36 -9.53
N PRO A 210 -3.71 -7.07 -10.36
CA PRO A 210 -5.15 -7.20 -10.20
C PRO A 210 -5.48 -7.95 -8.92
N ALA A 211 -6.36 -7.36 -8.15
CA ALA A 211 -6.95 -8.02 -7.00
C ALA A 211 -7.88 -9.13 -7.46
N GLY A 212 -7.60 -10.34 -7.05
CA GLY A 212 -8.39 -11.51 -7.39
C GLY A 212 -8.22 -11.93 -8.85
N THR A 213 -7.27 -12.78 -9.07
CA THR A 213 -7.02 -13.36 -10.36
C THR A 213 -7.55 -14.79 -10.38
N ARG A 214 -8.22 -15.14 -11.45
CA ARG A 214 -8.46 -16.52 -11.81
C ARG A 214 -7.11 -17.14 -12.14
N SER A 215 -6.46 -17.81 -11.18
CA SER A 215 -5.19 -18.46 -11.43
C SER A 215 -5.41 -19.86 -11.95
N ALA A 216 -5.08 -20.09 -13.22
CA ALA A 216 -4.72 -21.43 -13.64
C ALA A 216 -3.19 -21.49 -13.68
N TRP A 217 -2.57 -22.20 -12.75
CA TRP A 217 -1.19 -22.65 -12.90
C TRP A 217 -1.18 -23.69 -14.01
N SER A 218 -0.80 -23.30 -15.21
CA SER A 218 -0.32 -24.28 -16.18
C SER A 218 1.20 -24.24 -16.17
N THR A 219 1.83 -25.38 -16.36
CA THR A 219 3.29 -25.53 -16.38
C THR A 219 3.98 -24.77 -17.52
N GLU A 220 3.23 -24.15 -18.41
CA GLU A 220 3.75 -23.54 -19.62
C GLU A 220 3.47 -22.04 -19.78
N THR A 221 2.42 -21.49 -19.14
CA THR A 221 2.09 -20.06 -19.21
C THR A 221 1.27 -19.66 -18.00
N PHE A 222 1.64 -18.54 -17.37
CA PHE A 222 0.81 -17.90 -16.34
C PHE A 222 -0.39 -17.23 -17.02
N LYS A 223 -1.57 -17.82 -16.88
CA LYS A 223 -2.82 -17.24 -17.39
C LYS A 223 -3.61 -16.68 -16.23
N PHE A 224 -3.55 -15.38 -16.04
CA PHE A 224 -4.42 -14.66 -15.12
C PHE A 224 -5.52 -13.99 -15.91
N ASN A 225 -6.78 -14.20 -15.55
CA ASN A 225 -7.92 -13.59 -16.21
C ASN A 225 -7.94 -13.86 -17.74
N ASP A 226 -7.49 -15.03 -18.18
CA ASP A 226 -7.34 -15.39 -19.58
C ASP A 226 -6.45 -14.37 -20.36
N VAL A 227 -5.42 -13.87 -19.72
CA VAL A 227 -4.40 -13.00 -20.32
C VAL A 227 -3.16 -13.81 -20.63
N LEU A 228 -2.71 -13.76 -21.88
CA LEU A 228 -1.40 -14.28 -22.30
C LEU A 228 -0.30 -13.37 -21.78
N GLY A 229 0.74 -13.98 -21.25
CA GLY A 229 1.92 -13.26 -20.74
C GLY A 229 1.95 -13.23 -19.21
N SER A 230 3.05 -12.68 -18.68
CA SER A 230 3.24 -12.53 -17.25
C SER A 230 2.59 -11.22 -16.77
N MET A 231 1.84 -11.30 -15.68
CA MET A 231 1.33 -10.06 -15.05
C MET A 231 2.44 -9.18 -14.50
N TYR A 232 3.61 -9.75 -14.26
CA TYR A 232 4.75 -9.01 -13.70
C TYR A 232 5.37 -8.02 -14.70
N ASP A 233 5.38 -8.33 -15.99
CA ASP A 233 5.90 -7.46 -17.03
C ASP A 233 4.85 -6.50 -17.62
N THR A 234 3.70 -6.40 -16.98
CA THR A 234 2.61 -5.49 -17.35
C THR A 234 2.35 -4.39 -16.33
N THR A 235 3.00 -4.45 -15.16
CA THR A 235 2.74 -3.54 -14.04
C THR A 235 4.04 -2.87 -13.57
N PRO A 236 3.98 -1.62 -13.06
CA PRO A 236 5.13 -0.96 -12.48
C PRO A 236 5.75 -1.76 -11.34
N MET A 237 7.08 -1.73 -11.27
CA MET A 237 7.89 -2.48 -10.33
C MET A 237 8.57 -1.55 -9.32
N LEU A 238 8.84 -2.06 -8.12
CA LEU A 238 9.60 -1.32 -7.11
C LEU A 238 10.98 -0.91 -7.66
N GLY A 239 11.33 0.36 -7.51
CA GLY A 239 12.56 0.93 -8.02
C GLY A 239 13.83 0.33 -7.41
N LYS A 240 14.94 0.36 -8.17
CA LYS A 240 16.22 -0.28 -7.81
C LYS A 240 16.77 0.15 -6.46
N GLN A 241 16.58 1.41 -6.07
CA GLN A 241 17.10 1.96 -4.82
C GLN A 241 16.52 1.30 -3.56
N TYR A 242 15.47 0.50 -3.71
CA TYR A 242 14.84 -0.25 -2.61
C TYR A 242 15.14 -1.76 -2.65
N ARG A 243 15.89 -2.23 -3.65
CA ARG A 243 15.98 -3.65 -3.97
C ARG A 243 17.32 -4.30 -3.62
N ASP A 244 18.34 -3.53 -3.31
CA ASP A 244 19.69 -4.05 -3.06
C ASP A 244 20.10 -3.92 -1.58
N ASN A 245 21.26 -4.49 -1.24
CA ASN A 245 21.81 -4.47 0.12
C ASN A 245 22.44 -3.14 0.52
N THR A 246 22.56 -2.20 -0.40
CA THR A 246 23.00 -0.83 -0.11
C THR A 246 21.85 0.02 0.35
N ALA A 247 20.61 -0.42 0.08
CA ALA A 247 19.40 0.25 0.54
C ALA A 247 19.35 0.26 2.08
N ARG A 248 19.04 1.42 2.63
CA ARG A 248 18.85 1.56 4.08
C ARG A 248 17.38 1.39 4.41
N ARG A 249 17.05 0.31 5.10
CA ARG A 249 15.71 0.05 5.57
C ARG A 249 15.32 1.04 6.66
N ILE A 250 14.30 1.83 6.40
CA ILE A 250 13.78 2.82 7.34
C ILE A 250 12.77 2.14 8.27
N TRP A 251 12.99 2.22 9.58
CA TRP A 251 12.12 1.69 10.61
C TRP A 251 11.29 2.74 11.32
N MET A 252 11.79 3.96 11.36
CA MET A 252 11.07 5.12 11.85
C MET A 252 11.57 6.36 11.12
N SER A 253 10.66 7.18 10.69
CA SER A 253 10.94 8.37 9.88
C SER A 253 10.34 9.63 10.49
N PRO A 254 10.83 10.83 10.09
CA PRO A 254 10.21 12.08 10.46
C PRO A 254 8.76 12.18 10.01
N TRP A 255 8.44 11.76 8.79
CA TRP A 255 7.04 11.83 8.29
C TRP A 255 6.11 10.94 9.08
N GLU A 256 6.52 9.76 9.49
CA GLU A 256 5.68 8.91 10.34
C GLU A 256 5.41 9.56 11.71
N THR A 257 6.44 10.16 12.30
CA THR A 257 6.30 10.91 13.56
C THR A 257 5.28 12.04 13.42
N TYR A 258 5.35 12.80 12.33
CA TYR A 258 4.38 13.86 12.06
C TYR A 258 2.97 13.35 11.81
N PHE A 259 2.78 12.26 11.09
CA PHE A 259 1.45 11.66 10.90
C PHE A 259 0.86 11.10 12.20
N LEU A 260 1.68 10.56 13.10
CA LEU A 260 1.25 10.17 14.44
C LEU A 260 0.80 11.39 15.25
N LEU A 261 1.56 12.49 15.20
CA LEU A 261 1.18 13.76 15.86
C LEU A 261 -0.12 14.33 15.26
N ALA A 262 -0.29 14.26 13.93
CA ALA A 262 -1.51 14.72 13.27
C ALA A 262 -2.74 13.95 13.75
N GLU A 263 -2.66 12.62 13.81
CA GLU A 263 -3.74 11.80 14.35
C GLU A 263 -3.98 12.08 15.84
N GLY A 264 -2.92 12.21 16.64
CA GLY A 264 -3.02 12.52 18.05
C GLY A 264 -3.67 13.88 18.32
N ALA A 265 -3.33 14.89 17.53
CA ALA A 265 -3.95 16.21 17.60
C ALA A 265 -5.43 16.16 17.18
N LEU A 266 -5.75 15.43 16.09
CA LEU A 266 -7.14 15.23 15.65
C LEU A 266 -8.00 14.54 16.73
N ARG A 267 -7.39 13.63 17.51
CA ARG A 267 -8.05 12.96 18.67
C ARG A 267 -8.11 13.82 19.94
N GLY A 268 -7.51 15.00 19.93
CA GLY A 268 -7.40 15.85 21.13
C GLY A 268 -6.48 15.26 22.22
N TRP A 269 -5.44 14.52 21.80
CA TRP A 269 -4.46 13.91 22.70
C TRP A 269 -3.21 14.77 22.93
N THR A 270 -2.97 15.71 22.05
CA THR A 270 -1.89 16.70 22.16
C THR A 270 -2.31 18.03 21.59
N ASN A 271 -1.75 19.10 22.13
CA ASN A 271 -1.89 20.48 21.63
C ASN A 271 -0.53 21.07 21.23
N SER A 272 0.53 20.27 21.17
CA SER A 272 1.88 20.72 20.83
C SER A 272 2.00 21.21 19.39
N ILE A 273 1.14 20.70 18.51
CA ILE A 273 1.04 21.06 17.10
C ILE A 273 -0.41 20.82 16.64
N SER A 274 -0.90 21.60 15.69
CA SER A 274 -2.22 21.36 15.12
C SER A 274 -2.22 20.12 14.21
N ALA A 275 -3.38 19.46 14.06
CA ALA A 275 -3.51 18.31 13.19
C ALA A 275 -3.11 18.64 11.74
N LYS A 276 -3.55 19.80 11.23
CA LYS A 276 -3.21 20.27 9.89
C LYS A 276 -1.72 20.49 9.72
N GLU A 277 -1.09 21.23 10.63
CA GLU A 277 0.33 21.53 10.56
C GLU A 277 1.17 20.25 10.62
N ALA A 278 0.85 19.33 11.52
CA ALA A 278 1.54 18.04 11.61
C ALA A 278 1.35 17.20 10.33
N TYR A 279 0.14 17.15 9.78
CA TYR A 279 -0.14 16.47 8.51
C TYR A 279 0.70 17.04 7.36
N GLU A 280 0.69 18.38 7.19
CA GLU A 280 1.44 19.05 6.13
C GLU A 280 2.96 18.86 6.31
N ASN A 281 3.47 18.90 7.54
CA ASN A 281 4.88 18.65 7.84
C ASN A 281 5.27 17.20 7.52
N GLY A 282 4.40 16.23 7.76
CA GLY A 282 4.60 14.85 7.35
C GLY A 282 4.74 14.69 5.83
N VAL A 283 3.85 15.32 5.07
CA VAL A 283 3.94 15.34 3.60
C VAL A 283 5.22 16.03 3.14
N ARG A 284 5.56 17.21 3.68
CA ARG A 284 6.78 17.96 3.34
C ARG A 284 8.04 17.15 3.60
N ALA A 285 8.14 16.50 4.76
CA ALA A 285 9.30 15.68 5.10
C ALA A 285 9.50 14.50 4.12
N ASN A 286 8.40 13.88 3.67
CA ASN A 286 8.48 12.79 2.69
C ASN A 286 8.83 13.30 1.28
N PHE A 287 8.28 14.45 0.86
CA PHE A 287 8.62 15.08 -0.41
C PHE A 287 10.08 15.55 -0.44
N GLU A 288 10.59 16.11 0.65
CA GLU A 288 12.00 16.48 0.79
C GLU A 288 12.92 15.25 0.64
N TYR A 289 12.61 14.17 1.34
CA TYR A 289 13.36 12.93 1.25
C TYR A 289 13.44 12.36 -0.18
N LEU A 290 12.37 12.53 -0.97
CA LEU A 290 12.30 12.05 -2.36
C LEU A 290 12.76 13.10 -3.40
N GLY A 291 13.25 14.28 -2.96
CA GLY A 291 13.69 15.35 -3.85
C GLY A 291 12.55 16.01 -4.64
N LEU A 292 11.36 16.09 -4.05
CA LEU A 292 10.13 16.58 -4.68
C LEU A 292 9.61 17.90 -4.06
N SER A 293 10.42 18.58 -3.24
CA SER A 293 10.00 19.77 -2.47
C SER A 293 9.38 20.88 -3.31
N GLN A 294 9.78 21.01 -4.58
CA GLN A 294 9.23 22.00 -5.50
C GLN A 294 7.74 21.85 -5.79
N TYR A 295 7.19 20.63 -5.64
CA TYR A 295 5.79 20.34 -5.91
C TYR A 295 4.89 20.38 -4.66
N VAL A 296 5.47 20.41 -3.46
CA VAL A 296 4.74 20.17 -2.22
C VAL A 296 3.64 21.18 -1.93
N ASN A 297 3.83 22.45 -2.27
CA ASN A 297 2.82 23.48 -1.99
C ASN A 297 1.59 23.33 -2.89
N GLN A 298 1.78 23.04 -4.19
CA GLN A 298 0.69 22.73 -5.11
C GLN A 298 -0.01 21.46 -4.65
N TYR A 299 0.74 20.43 -4.30
CA TYR A 299 0.21 19.16 -3.80
C TYR A 299 -0.70 19.33 -2.58
N LEU A 300 -0.23 20.07 -1.56
CA LEU A 300 -1.00 20.31 -0.33
C LEU A 300 -2.25 21.18 -0.54
N ALA A 301 -2.25 22.01 -1.57
CA ALA A 301 -3.42 22.83 -1.92
C ALA A 301 -4.49 22.07 -2.73
N SER A 302 -4.16 20.90 -3.26
CA SER A 302 -5.04 20.15 -4.18
C SER A 302 -6.29 19.61 -3.51
N THR A 303 -7.43 19.89 -4.12
CA THR A 303 -8.74 19.31 -3.77
C THR A 303 -9.16 18.19 -4.71
N SER A 304 -8.32 17.84 -5.70
CA SER A 304 -8.57 16.75 -6.63
C SER A 304 -8.51 15.40 -5.94
N TYR A 305 -9.47 14.55 -6.26
CA TYR A 305 -9.57 13.21 -5.67
C TYR A 305 -8.69 12.22 -6.43
N ASN A 306 -8.10 11.30 -5.69
CA ASN A 306 -7.59 10.06 -6.29
C ASN A 306 -8.74 9.13 -6.69
N ARG A 307 -8.43 7.99 -7.29
CA ARG A 307 -9.46 7.04 -7.75
C ARG A 307 -10.31 6.40 -6.64
N VAL A 308 -9.90 6.53 -5.39
CA VAL A 308 -10.68 6.03 -4.24
C VAL A 308 -11.46 7.13 -3.52
N GLY A 309 -11.35 8.38 -3.96
CA GLY A 309 -12.15 9.48 -3.43
C GLY A 309 -11.49 10.29 -2.32
N THR A 310 -10.17 10.19 -2.14
CA THR A 310 -9.42 10.96 -1.15
C THR A 310 -8.65 12.09 -1.83
N SER A 311 -8.74 13.32 -1.31
CA SER A 311 -7.94 14.47 -1.75
C SER A 311 -6.84 14.80 -0.75
N VAL A 312 -5.90 15.69 -1.16
CA VAL A 312 -4.75 16.05 -0.31
C VAL A 312 -5.07 17.17 0.65
N ASN A 313 -5.75 18.22 0.20
CA ASN A 313 -6.01 19.41 1.02
C ASN A 313 -6.71 19.03 2.32
N PHE A 314 -6.11 19.37 3.48
CA PHE A 314 -6.55 18.93 4.79
C PHE A 314 -7.96 19.45 5.17
N ASP A 315 -8.28 20.65 4.72
CA ASP A 315 -9.57 21.31 5.02
C ASP A 315 -10.69 20.93 4.04
N HIS A 316 -10.34 20.30 2.90
CA HIS A 316 -11.31 19.86 1.91
C HIS A 316 -11.86 18.48 2.27
N THR A 317 -12.96 18.45 3.00
CA THR A 317 -13.60 17.20 3.50
C THR A 317 -14.91 16.84 2.76
N VAL A 318 -15.14 17.42 1.60
CA VAL A 318 -16.29 17.07 0.76
C VAL A 318 -16.11 15.65 0.22
N GLU A 319 -17.12 14.80 0.41
CA GLU A 319 -17.10 13.43 -0.13
C GLU A 319 -17.39 13.46 -1.63
N PRO A 320 -16.62 12.72 -2.44
CA PRO A 320 -16.90 12.61 -3.86
C PRO A 320 -18.10 11.68 -4.10
N VAL A 321 -18.82 11.93 -5.18
CA VAL A 321 -19.97 11.10 -5.58
C VAL A 321 -19.63 10.27 -6.82
N SER A 322 -19.43 10.90 -7.94
CA SER A 322 -19.13 10.26 -9.23
C SER A 322 -18.67 11.30 -10.24
N PHE A 323 -18.10 10.85 -11.35
CA PHE A 323 -17.84 11.70 -12.51
C PHE A 323 -18.10 10.92 -13.81
N GLU A 324 -18.30 11.63 -14.91
CA GLU A 324 -18.35 11.04 -16.24
C GLU A 324 -16.95 10.73 -16.73
N ALA A 325 -16.70 9.47 -17.01
CA ALA A 325 -15.43 8.96 -17.43
C ALA A 325 -15.48 8.48 -18.88
N ASP A 326 -14.39 8.73 -19.60
CA ASP A 326 -14.17 8.19 -20.92
C ASP A 326 -13.46 6.84 -20.82
N TYR A 327 -13.89 5.88 -21.63
CA TYR A 327 -13.25 4.58 -21.75
C TYR A 327 -13.25 4.10 -23.21
N VAL A 328 -12.50 3.07 -23.48
CA VAL A 328 -12.54 2.34 -24.75
C VAL A 328 -12.94 0.91 -24.47
N ASN A 329 -13.85 0.36 -25.29
CA ASN A 329 -14.10 -1.08 -25.26
C ASN A 329 -12.85 -1.81 -25.74
N GLY A 330 -12.24 -2.59 -24.87
CA GLY A 330 -10.96 -3.23 -25.14
C GLY A 330 -10.98 -4.20 -26.33
N TYR A 331 -12.15 -4.83 -26.61
CA TYR A 331 -12.28 -5.79 -27.71
C TYR A 331 -12.55 -5.11 -29.05
N THR A 332 -13.41 -4.10 -29.08
CA THR A 332 -13.88 -3.43 -30.33
C THR A 332 -13.13 -2.15 -30.62
N LYS A 333 -12.40 -1.61 -29.64
CA LYS A 333 -11.71 -0.31 -29.69
C LYS A 333 -12.65 0.88 -29.91
N GLN A 334 -13.91 0.71 -29.62
CA GLN A 334 -14.90 1.80 -29.67
C GLN A 334 -14.83 2.62 -28.39
N ALA A 335 -14.77 3.94 -28.55
CA ALA A 335 -14.87 4.88 -27.43
C ALA A 335 -16.28 4.87 -26.81
N GLY A 336 -16.35 5.03 -25.51
CA GLY A 336 -17.58 5.11 -24.74
C GLY A 336 -17.44 6.02 -23.53
N LYS A 337 -18.56 6.27 -22.89
CA LYS A 337 -18.65 7.03 -21.63
C LYS A 337 -19.34 6.18 -20.58
N MET A 338 -18.90 6.32 -19.34
CA MET A 338 -19.53 5.66 -18.21
C MET A 338 -19.47 6.53 -16.95
N THR A 339 -20.41 6.34 -16.06
CA THR A 339 -20.33 6.95 -14.74
C THR A 339 -19.34 6.18 -13.91
N TYR A 340 -18.23 6.83 -13.51
CA TYR A 340 -17.32 6.32 -12.53
C TYR A 340 -17.85 6.66 -11.14
N ASN A 341 -18.19 5.63 -10.35
CA ASN A 341 -18.64 5.79 -8.98
C ASN A 341 -17.46 5.54 -8.04
N TYR A 342 -17.21 6.48 -7.13
CA TYR A 342 -16.25 6.25 -6.06
C TYR A 342 -16.72 5.13 -5.12
N PRO A 343 -15.79 4.46 -4.44
CA PRO A 343 -16.15 3.46 -3.47
C PRO A 343 -17.15 3.96 -2.42
N ASP A 344 -18.09 3.12 -2.01
CA ASP A 344 -19.03 3.46 -0.94
C ASP A 344 -18.39 3.26 0.43
N ALA A 345 -18.00 4.35 1.08
CA ALA A 345 -17.32 4.34 2.37
C ALA A 345 -18.06 3.52 3.43
N SER A 346 -19.39 3.58 3.46
CA SER A 346 -20.22 2.85 4.42
C SER A 346 -20.13 1.34 4.27
N LYS A 347 -19.74 0.88 3.08
CA LYS A 347 -19.62 -0.55 2.76
C LYS A 347 -18.22 -1.09 2.85
N ILE A 348 -17.21 -0.22 2.82
CA ILE A 348 -15.82 -0.61 2.60
C ILE A 348 -14.94 -0.34 3.79
N LEU A 349 -15.18 0.75 4.51
CA LEU A 349 -14.41 1.12 5.68
C LEU A 349 -15.01 0.48 6.93
N TYR A 350 -14.18 0.07 7.84
CA TYR A 350 -14.56 -0.64 9.06
C TYR A 350 -15.67 0.01 9.86
N LYS A 351 -15.58 1.32 10.05
CA LYS A 351 -16.48 2.08 10.93
C LYS A 351 -17.44 2.96 10.16
N GLY A 352 -17.63 2.70 8.86
CA GLY A 352 -18.39 3.60 8.02
C GLY A 352 -17.76 4.99 7.97
N GLY A 353 -16.41 5.06 8.00
CA GLY A 353 -15.66 6.31 7.87
C GLY A 353 -15.88 6.96 6.51
N ALA A 354 -15.47 8.20 6.38
CA ALA A 354 -15.51 8.94 5.14
C ALA A 354 -14.27 8.65 4.28
N LEU A 355 -14.42 8.72 2.95
CA LEU A 355 -13.30 8.57 2.02
C LEU A 355 -12.38 9.80 2.02
N ASN A 356 -12.88 10.95 2.45
CA ASN A 356 -12.18 12.24 2.33
C ASN A 356 -12.14 13.06 3.63
N ASP A 357 -12.36 12.44 4.80
CA ASP A 357 -12.18 13.12 6.07
C ASP A 357 -10.68 13.27 6.44
N GLN A 358 -10.42 14.04 7.47
CA GLN A 358 -9.06 14.35 7.92
C GLN A 358 -8.29 13.09 8.37
N LEU A 359 -8.95 12.17 9.06
CA LEU A 359 -8.32 10.92 9.51
C LEU A 359 -7.91 10.05 8.31
N THR A 360 -8.79 9.89 7.34
CA THR A 360 -8.53 9.14 6.10
C THR A 360 -7.34 9.74 5.34
N LYS A 361 -7.25 11.08 5.25
CA LYS A 361 -6.10 11.77 4.62
C LYS A 361 -4.80 11.49 5.36
N ILE A 362 -4.78 11.61 6.69
CA ILE A 362 -3.59 11.33 7.49
C ILE A 362 -3.10 9.91 7.25
N ILE A 363 -4.00 8.92 7.31
CA ILE A 363 -3.62 7.51 7.18
C ILE A 363 -3.24 7.18 5.73
N THR A 364 -3.90 7.76 4.73
CA THR A 364 -3.55 7.59 3.31
C THR A 364 -2.16 8.13 3.04
N GLN A 365 -1.82 9.33 3.52
CA GLN A 365 -0.50 9.92 3.34
C GLN A 365 0.57 9.12 4.09
N LYS A 366 0.28 8.68 5.32
CA LYS A 366 1.18 7.80 6.08
C LYS A 366 1.44 6.48 5.34
N TYR A 367 0.39 5.90 4.73
CA TYR A 367 0.52 4.67 3.94
C TYR A 367 1.44 4.87 2.74
N ILE A 368 1.19 5.90 1.92
CA ILE A 368 1.99 6.20 0.73
C ILE A 368 3.45 6.50 1.11
N ALA A 369 3.68 7.29 2.15
CA ALA A 369 5.01 7.71 2.57
C ALA A 369 5.86 6.57 3.19
N ASN A 370 5.23 5.53 3.72
CA ASN A 370 5.91 4.42 4.39
C ASN A 370 6.29 3.26 3.46
N VAL A 371 5.88 3.28 2.18
CA VAL A 371 6.31 2.29 1.19
C VAL A 371 7.79 2.50 0.86
N PRO A 372 8.58 1.41 0.73
CA PRO A 372 8.22 0.01 0.89
C PRO A 372 8.48 -0.57 2.30
N TYR A 373 9.11 0.18 3.19
CA TYR A 373 9.69 -0.38 4.42
C TYR A 373 8.72 -0.47 5.60
N GLY A 374 7.75 0.46 5.69
CA GLY A 374 6.81 0.57 6.80
C GLY A 374 5.54 -0.29 6.68
N VAL A 375 5.54 -1.32 5.85
CA VAL A 375 4.34 -2.13 5.53
C VAL A 375 3.67 -2.78 6.74
N VAL A 376 4.44 -3.16 7.77
CA VAL A 376 3.88 -3.74 9.00
C VAL A 376 3.07 -2.70 9.78
N GLU A 377 3.54 -1.44 9.84
CA GLU A 377 2.82 -0.36 10.51
C GLU A 377 1.54 0.01 9.73
N MET A 378 1.58 -0.05 8.41
CA MET A 378 0.41 0.17 7.58
C MET A 378 -0.64 -0.94 7.77
N TRP A 379 -0.20 -2.20 7.89
CA TRP A 379 -1.08 -3.30 8.24
C TRP A 379 -1.66 -3.15 9.65
N ASN A 380 -0.90 -2.61 10.60
CA ASN A 380 -1.39 -2.27 11.94
C ASN A 380 -2.49 -1.20 11.89
N ASP A 381 -2.31 -0.12 11.13
CA ASP A 381 -3.33 0.92 10.96
C ASP A 381 -4.58 0.37 10.27
N ARG A 382 -4.41 -0.48 9.25
CA ARG A 382 -5.52 -1.16 8.59
C ARG A 382 -6.34 -1.98 9.58
N ARG A 383 -5.70 -2.76 10.45
CA ARG A 383 -6.38 -3.57 11.47
C ARG A 383 -7.02 -2.72 12.57
N ARG A 384 -6.44 -1.58 12.88
CA ARG A 384 -6.93 -0.65 13.91
C ARG A 384 -8.11 0.21 13.43
N LEU A 385 -8.05 0.72 12.20
CA LEU A 385 -8.97 1.74 11.68
C LEU A 385 -9.77 1.30 10.45
N GLY A 386 -9.33 0.28 9.74
CA GLY A 386 -9.86 -0.04 8.43
C GLY A 386 -9.36 0.89 7.31
N LEU A 387 -8.40 1.75 7.59
CA LEU A 387 -7.83 2.73 6.67
C LEU A 387 -6.39 2.39 6.26
N PRO A 388 -5.90 2.90 5.12
CA PRO A 388 -6.67 3.55 4.05
C PRO A 388 -7.62 2.60 3.34
N PHE A 389 -8.28 3.05 2.28
CA PHE A 389 -9.06 2.17 1.42
C PHE A 389 -8.19 1.04 0.88
N PHE A 390 -8.62 -0.19 1.11
CA PHE A 390 -8.08 -1.38 0.46
C PHE A 390 -9.23 -2.09 -0.24
N GLU A 391 -9.06 -2.39 -1.51
CA GLU A 391 -10.01 -3.22 -2.20
C GLU A 391 -10.07 -4.63 -1.62
N ILE A 392 -11.25 -5.22 -1.66
CA ILE A 392 -11.43 -6.64 -1.38
C ILE A 392 -11.01 -7.39 -2.64
N PRO A 393 -10.03 -8.33 -2.54
CA PRO A 393 -9.63 -9.14 -3.67
C PRO A 393 -10.83 -9.91 -4.22
N ALA A 394 -10.95 -9.98 -5.53
CA ALA A 394 -11.95 -10.80 -6.15
C ALA A 394 -11.69 -12.28 -5.86
N ASN A 395 -12.74 -12.99 -5.49
CA ASN A 395 -12.71 -14.43 -5.38
C ASN A 395 -13.33 -15.05 -6.64
N GLU A 396 -12.52 -15.55 -7.53
CA GLU A 396 -12.94 -16.12 -8.81
C GLU A 396 -12.72 -17.63 -8.93
N GLY A 397 -12.17 -18.26 -7.93
CA GLY A 397 -11.93 -19.68 -7.91
C GLY A 397 -12.38 -20.32 -6.62
N THR A 398 -12.72 -21.59 -6.68
CA THR A 398 -12.77 -22.45 -5.52
C THR A 398 -11.34 -22.64 -5.03
N LEU A 399 -10.95 -21.92 -3.98
CA LEU A 399 -9.76 -22.21 -3.21
C LEU A 399 -10.07 -23.46 -2.38
N THR A 400 -9.85 -24.64 -2.95
CA THR A 400 -10.17 -25.92 -2.28
C THR A 400 -9.22 -26.17 -1.11
N GLY A 401 -9.78 -26.42 0.07
CA GLY A 401 -9.06 -26.98 1.22
C GLY A 401 -8.30 -26.00 2.09
N SER A 402 -8.56 -24.69 2.01
CA SER A 402 -7.98 -23.71 2.91
C SER A 402 -9.05 -22.90 3.66
N ASP A 403 -8.71 -22.39 4.86
CA ASP A 403 -9.59 -21.50 5.61
C ASP A 403 -9.99 -20.25 4.81
N MET A 404 -9.20 -19.89 3.80
CA MET A 404 -9.45 -18.78 2.89
C MET A 404 -10.75 -18.96 2.12
N GLU A 405 -11.08 -20.20 1.73
CA GLU A 405 -12.29 -20.53 1.00
C GLU A 405 -13.56 -20.22 1.81
N LYS A 406 -13.50 -20.48 3.11
CA LYS A 406 -14.59 -20.23 4.05
C LYS A 406 -14.85 -18.73 4.26
N TYR A 407 -13.81 -17.89 4.18
CA TYR A 407 -13.84 -16.49 4.58
C TYR A 407 -13.88 -15.49 3.42
N ILE A 408 -13.61 -15.92 2.18
CA ILE A 408 -13.54 -15.05 0.99
C ILE A 408 -14.70 -15.34 0.02
N GLN A 409 -15.79 -15.90 0.46
CA GLN A 409 -16.94 -16.12 -0.43
C GLN A 409 -17.69 -14.82 -0.70
N ALA A 410 -17.97 -14.54 -1.98
CA ALA A 410 -18.66 -13.33 -2.41
C ALA A 410 -20.01 -13.08 -1.74
N SER A 411 -20.70 -14.16 -1.29
CA SER A 411 -21.96 -14.08 -0.55
C SER A 411 -21.81 -13.44 0.83
N GLU A 412 -20.68 -13.61 1.48
CA GLU A 412 -20.41 -13.04 2.81
C GLU A 412 -20.01 -11.58 2.76
N TRP A 413 -19.48 -11.13 1.63
CA TRP A 413 -19.13 -9.72 1.43
C TRP A 413 -20.34 -8.80 1.41
N LYS A 414 -21.51 -9.32 1.12
CA LYS A 414 -22.78 -8.59 1.09
C LYS A 414 -23.36 -8.30 2.47
N ASN A 415 -22.87 -8.96 3.51
CA ASN A 415 -23.47 -8.91 4.85
C ASN A 415 -22.85 -7.85 5.79
N GLY A 416 -22.07 -6.91 5.27
CA GLY A 416 -21.51 -5.79 6.06
C GLY A 416 -20.35 -6.13 6.98
N GLN A 417 -19.94 -7.40 7.06
CA GLN A 417 -18.82 -7.85 7.90
C GLN A 417 -17.51 -7.95 7.12
N LYS A 418 -17.21 -6.96 6.31
CA LYS A 418 -16.12 -6.95 5.33
C LYS A 418 -14.72 -7.06 5.93
N TRP A 419 -14.54 -6.63 7.15
CA TRP A 419 -13.25 -6.72 7.84
C TRP A 419 -12.82 -8.16 8.14
N TYR A 420 -13.72 -9.13 8.19
CA TYR A 420 -13.40 -10.54 8.32
C TYR A 420 -12.66 -11.12 7.09
N HIS A 421 -12.71 -10.43 5.97
CA HIS A 421 -12.06 -10.88 4.74
C HIS A 421 -10.59 -10.47 4.63
N TYR A 422 -10.08 -9.71 5.60
CA TYR A 422 -8.67 -9.33 5.65
C TYR A 422 -7.92 -10.11 6.71
N THR A 423 -6.70 -10.53 6.40
CA THR A 423 -5.81 -11.17 7.34
C THR A 423 -5.58 -10.27 8.56
N GLN A 424 -6.00 -10.74 9.72
CA GLN A 424 -5.90 -10.01 10.98
C GLN A 424 -4.63 -10.36 11.76
N ARG A 425 -4.08 -11.56 11.56
CA ARG A 425 -2.91 -12.07 12.27
C ARG A 425 -2.17 -13.14 11.46
N MET A 426 -0.96 -13.42 11.86
CA MET A 426 -0.27 -14.64 11.41
C MET A 426 -0.76 -15.83 12.23
N ARG A 427 -0.83 -17.01 11.63
CA ARG A 427 -1.13 -18.25 12.35
C ARG A 427 -0.03 -18.56 13.35
N TYR A 428 -0.36 -19.24 14.44
CA TYR A 428 0.65 -19.89 15.25
C TYR A 428 1.39 -20.95 14.41
N PRO A 429 2.71 -21.12 14.59
CA PRO A 429 3.46 -22.13 13.87
C PRO A 429 2.93 -23.54 14.15
N THR A 430 2.86 -24.38 13.14
CA THR A 430 2.47 -25.80 13.27
C THR A 430 3.39 -26.55 14.25
N ALA A 431 4.65 -26.12 14.34
CA ALA A 431 5.58 -26.68 15.32
C ALA A 431 5.09 -26.52 16.78
N LEU A 432 4.41 -25.42 17.11
CA LEU A 432 3.86 -25.19 18.45
C LEU A 432 2.69 -26.16 18.73
N GLU A 433 1.81 -26.36 17.77
CA GLU A 433 0.70 -27.32 17.87
C GLU A 433 1.19 -28.77 18.11
N ASN A 434 2.28 -29.15 17.43
CA ASN A 434 2.84 -30.49 17.52
C ASN A 434 3.71 -30.69 18.77
N ALA A 435 4.39 -29.65 19.26
CA ALA A 435 5.32 -29.73 20.38
C ALA A 435 4.61 -29.65 21.73
N ASP A 436 3.56 -28.85 21.86
CA ASP A 436 2.84 -28.64 23.13
C ASP A 436 1.37 -28.30 22.84
N LYS A 437 0.58 -29.33 22.68
CA LYS A 437 -0.84 -29.21 22.33
C LYS A 437 -1.65 -28.48 23.40
N GLU A 438 -1.32 -28.62 24.67
CA GLU A 438 -2.03 -27.96 25.76
C GLU A 438 -1.79 -26.43 25.71
N GLN A 439 -0.53 -26.02 25.60
CA GLN A 439 -0.22 -24.60 25.51
C GLN A 439 -0.72 -23.97 24.19
N TYR A 440 -0.75 -24.73 23.11
CA TYR A 440 -1.38 -24.29 21.87
C TYR A 440 -2.87 -24.01 22.05
N GLN A 441 -3.62 -24.92 22.72
CA GLN A 441 -5.03 -24.72 23.00
C GLN A 441 -5.26 -23.53 23.96
N ASN A 442 -4.42 -23.37 24.98
CA ASN A 442 -4.46 -22.21 25.87
C ASN A 442 -4.25 -20.90 25.09
N ALA A 443 -3.32 -20.87 24.13
CA ALA A 443 -3.06 -19.70 23.28
C ALA A 443 -4.28 -19.36 22.40
N LEU A 444 -4.97 -20.35 21.82
CA LEU A 444 -6.20 -20.14 21.06
C LEU A 444 -7.32 -19.60 21.95
N GLN A 445 -7.48 -20.13 23.15
CA GLN A 445 -8.47 -19.66 24.11
C GLN A 445 -8.21 -18.20 24.53
N LEU A 446 -6.96 -17.84 24.81
CA LEU A 446 -6.57 -16.45 25.12
C LEU A 446 -6.80 -15.51 23.93
N LEU A 447 -6.65 -16.01 22.71
CA LEU A 447 -6.96 -15.27 21.48
C LEU A 447 -8.48 -15.09 21.30
N GLY A 448 -9.31 -15.92 21.94
CA GLY A 448 -10.77 -15.97 21.74
C GLY A 448 -11.14 -16.60 20.39
N ALA A 449 -10.34 -17.55 19.92
CA ALA A 449 -10.54 -18.25 18.65
C ALA A 449 -10.80 -19.74 18.88
N GLU A 450 -11.66 -20.34 18.05
CA GLU A 450 -11.91 -21.77 18.05
C GLU A 450 -10.80 -22.54 17.35
N ASP A 451 -10.18 -21.92 16.33
CA ASP A 451 -9.11 -22.50 15.53
C ASP A 451 -7.96 -21.49 15.27
N ASN A 452 -6.89 -21.97 14.63
CA ASN A 452 -5.73 -21.17 14.29
C ASN A 452 -5.93 -20.37 12.98
N THR A 453 -7.07 -19.70 12.85
CA THR A 453 -7.36 -18.86 11.66
C THR A 453 -6.55 -17.58 11.63
N MET A 454 -6.29 -17.06 10.44
CA MET A 454 -5.71 -15.73 10.22
C MET A 454 -6.72 -14.60 10.39
N MET A 455 -8.00 -14.91 10.52
CA MET A 455 -9.09 -13.93 10.46
C MET A 455 -9.51 -13.43 11.85
N THR A 456 -9.04 -14.04 12.94
CA THR A 456 -9.34 -13.59 14.29
C THR A 456 -8.57 -12.31 14.61
N PRO A 457 -9.27 -11.21 14.95
CA PRO A 457 -8.61 -9.96 15.33
C PRO A 457 -7.71 -10.11 16.55
N LEU A 458 -6.62 -9.35 16.57
CA LEU A 458 -5.82 -9.21 17.79
C LEU A 458 -6.56 -8.31 18.80
N TRP A 459 -6.24 -8.47 20.07
CA TRP A 459 -6.91 -7.77 21.18
C TRP A 459 -6.90 -6.24 21.07
N TRP A 460 -5.93 -5.67 20.40
CA TRP A 460 -5.81 -4.23 20.16
C TRP A 460 -6.42 -3.79 18.82
N ALA A 461 -6.79 -4.71 17.94
CA ALA A 461 -7.49 -4.43 16.70
C ALA A 461 -9.00 -4.28 16.97
N ILE A 462 -9.71 -3.71 16.02
CA ILE A 462 -11.16 -3.53 16.13
C ILE A 462 -11.85 -4.89 16.22
N LYS A 463 -12.75 -5.00 17.19
CA LYS A 463 -13.63 -6.15 17.40
C LYS A 463 -15.04 -5.83 16.92
#